data_5bbbb29cc56770fb1f5501400e6961ab
#
_entry.id   5bbbb29cc56770fb1f5501400e6961ab
#
_cell.length_a   1.000
_cell.length_b   1.000
_cell.length_c   1.000
_cell.angle_alpha   90.00
_cell.angle_beta   90.00
_cell.angle_gamma   90.00
#
_symmetry.space_group_name_H-M   'P 1'
#
loop_
_entity.id
_entity.type
_entity.pdbx_description
1 polymer ?
#
loop_
_entity_poly.entity_id
_entity_poly.type
_entity_poly.pdbx_seq_one_letter_code
_entity_poly.pdbx_strand_id
1 'polypeptide(L)'
;MTCPLCASLDSRHFHRDRRRDYFRCENCRLVFVPPEQHLSPEQEKAVYDLHQNRPDDPAYRRFLSRLFEPLTQRLVPGTRGLDFGAGPGPTLSLMFEEAGHPMTIYDPYYAADCSVLARRNEPSYDFITATEVAEHLAAPGR
;
A
#
# COMPACT_ATOMS: atom_id res chain seq x y z
N MET A 1 23.06 -6.88 -8.20
CA MET A 1 21.63 -7.28 -8.08
C MET A 1 20.77 -6.19 -8.70
N THR A 2 19.74 -6.53 -9.47
CA THR A 2 18.91 -5.53 -10.17
C THR A 2 17.95 -4.85 -9.20
N CYS A 3 17.95 -3.52 -9.22
CA CYS A 3 17.03 -2.73 -8.40
C CYS A 3 15.59 -2.88 -8.90
N PRO A 4 14.61 -3.23 -8.05
CA PRO A 4 13.22 -3.43 -8.47
C PRO A 4 12.48 -2.12 -8.85
N LEU A 5 13.02 -0.95 -8.49
CA LEU A 5 12.42 0.34 -8.80
C LEU A 5 12.97 0.94 -10.11
N CYS A 6 14.30 1.02 -10.26
CA CYS A 6 14.91 1.75 -11.38
C CYS A 6 15.72 0.86 -12.34
N ALA A 7 15.70 -0.46 -12.16
CA ALA A 7 16.41 -1.47 -12.96
C ALA A 7 17.95 -1.30 -13.02
N SER A 8 18.54 -0.44 -12.20
CA SER A 8 20.00 -0.32 -12.08
C SER A 8 20.62 -1.62 -11.58
N LEU A 9 21.78 -2.00 -12.12
CA LEU A 9 22.57 -3.14 -11.66
C LEU A 9 23.51 -2.80 -10.50
N ASP A 10 23.69 -1.50 -10.21
CA ASP A 10 24.59 -1.02 -9.18
C ASP A 10 23.86 -0.97 -7.83
N SER A 11 23.96 -2.07 -7.09
CA SER A 11 23.45 -2.18 -5.73
C SER A 11 24.45 -2.88 -4.82
N ARG A 12 24.52 -2.42 -3.58
CA ARG A 12 25.45 -2.93 -2.57
C ARG A 12 24.71 -3.48 -1.37
N HIS A 13 25.32 -4.46 -0.72
CA HIS A 13 24.82 -4.94 0.57
C HIS A 13 24.79 -3.78 1.56
N PHE A 14 23.64 -3.59 2.21
CA PHE A 14 23.38 -2.46 3.11
C PHE A 14 23.28 -2.90 4.57
N HIS A 15 22.51 -3.97 4.82
CA HIS A 15 22.27 -4.47 6.17
C HIS A 15 21.84 -5.93 6.13
N ARG A 16 21.99 -6.63 7.24
CA ARG A 16 21.43 -7.96 7.48
C ARG A 16 20.78 -8.01 8.85
N ASP A 17 19.54 -8.42 8.93
CA ASP A 17 18.88 -8.77 10.18
C ASP A 17 18.90 -10.30 10.42
N ARG A 18 18.08 -10.79 11.33
CA ARG A 18 18.02 -12.23 11.66
C ARG A 18 17.37 -13.08 10.58
N ARG A 19 16.69 -12.47 9.60
CA ARG A 19 15.86 -13.14 8.60
C ARG A 19 16.26 -12.83 7.17
N ARG A 20 16.77 -11.58 6.89
CA ARG A 20 16.92 -11.05 5.54
C ARG A 20 18.20 -10.26 5.37
N ASP A 21 18.70 -10.28 4.14
CA ASP A 21 19.68 -9.32 3.65
C ASP A 21 18.98 -8.15 2.98
N TYR A 22 19.52 -6.95 3.17
CA TYR A 22 19.03 -5.73 2.55
C TYR A 22 20.11 -5.17 1.65
N PHE A 23 19.71 -4.77 0.45
CA PHE A 23 20.58 -4.12 -0.52
C PHE A 23 20.12 -2.70 -0.75
N ARG A 24 21.07 -1.80 -1.02
CA ARG A 24 20.78 -0.42 -1.40
C ARG A 24 21.21 -0.19 -2.84
N CYS A 25 20.29 0.34 -3.65
CA CYS A 25 20.61 0.82 -4.99
C CYS A 25 21.45 2.10 -4.92
N GLU A 26 22.59 2.14 -5.61
CA GLU A 26 23.44 3.34 -5.60
C GLU A 26 22.87 4.44 -6.53
N ASN A 27 21.98 4.10 -7.46
CA ASN A 27 21.33 5.06 -8.35
C ASN A 27 20.13 5.77 -7.69
N CYS A 28 19.09 5.02 -7.25
CA CYS A 28 17.86 5.61 -6.72
C CYS A 28 17.74 5.58 -5.19
N ARG A 29 18.72 4.98 -4.51
CA ARG A 29 18.78 4.84 -3.04
C ARG A 29 17.74 3.94 -2.41
N LEU A 30 16.91 3.25 -3.20
CA LEU A 30 15.98 2.25 -2.66
C LEU A 30 16.74 1.20 -1.87
N VAL A 31 16.25 0.88 -0.68
CA VAL A 31 16.67 -0.28 0.09
C VAL A 31 15.66 -1.39 -0.15
N PHE A 32 16.11 -2.57 -0.53
CA PHE A 32 15.24 -3.68 -0.91
C PHE A 32 15.80 -5.03 -0.48
N VAL A 33 14.91 -6.00 -0.38
CA VAL A 33 15.21 -7.41 -0.07
C VAL A 33 15.39 -8.17 -1.39
N PRO A 34 16.34 -9.12 -1.51
CA PRO A 34 16.49 -9.98 -2.68
C PRO A 34 15.23 -10.79 -2.95
N PRO A 35 14.83 -10.99 -4.23
CA PRO A 35 13.63 -11.76 -4.58
C PRO A 35 13.58 -13.18 -3.97
N GLU A 36 14.75 -13.82 -3.80
CA GLU A 36 14.87 -15.17 -3.23
C GLU A 36 14.48 -15.22 -1.74
N GLN A 37 14.39 -14.08 -1.10
CA GLN A 37 14.02 -13.93 0.32
C GLN A 37 12.61 -13.33 0.49
N HIS A 38 11.87 -13.12 -0.60
CA HIS A 38 10.46 -12.72 -0.52
C HIS A 38 9.61 -13.87 0.02
N LEU A 39 8.54 -13.54 0.72
CA LEU A 39 7.54 -14.53 1.13
C LEU A 39 6.76 -15.02 -0.09
N SER A 40 6.26 -16.27 -0.04
CA SER A 40 5.24 -16.69 -1.00
C SER A 40 3.92 -15.93 -0.74
N PRO A 41 3.01 -15.82 -1.74
CA PRO A 41 1.72 -15.17 -1.55
C PRO A 41 0.92 -15.74 -0.36
N GLU A 42 0.98 -17.04 -0.12
CA GLU A 42 0.30 -17.70 0.99
C GLU A 42 0.92 -17.31 2.35
N GLN A 43 2.25 -17.24 2.41
CA GLN A 43 2.98 -16.83 3.60
C GLN A 43 2.74 -15.35 3.91
N GLU A 44 2.72 -14.50 2.88
CA GLU A 44 2.44 -13.08 3.01
C GLU A 44 1.02 -12.85 3.51
N LYS A 45 0.02 -13.51 2.88
CA LYS A 45 -1.37 -13.45 3.33
C LYS A 45 -1.53 -13.92 4.78
N ALA A 46 -0.85 -14.99 5.18
CA ALA A 46 -0.91 -15.48 6.56
C ALA A 46 -0.38 -14.45 7.59
N VAL A 47 0.59 -13.61 7.20
CA VAL A 47 1.05 -12.49 8.04
C VAL A 47 -0.03 -11.40 8.12
N TYR A 48 -0.67 -11.04 7.00
CA TYR A 48 -1.73 -10.02 6.99
C TYR A 48 -2.98 -10.47 7.75
N ASP A 49 -3.32 -11.75 7.72
CA ASP A 49 -4.45 -12.31 8.49
C ASP A 49 -4.28 -12.16 10.03
N LEU A 50 -3.05 -11.88 10.50
CA LEU A 50 -2.80 -11.56 11.91
C LEU A 50 -3.14 -10.10 12.27
N HIS A 51 -3.31 -9.24 11.30
CA HIS A 51 -3.64 -7.84 11.53
C HIS A 51 -5.11 -7.67 11.93
N GLN A 52 -5.33 -7.09 13.10
CA GLN A 52 -6.68 -6.79 13.61
C GLN A 52 -7.03 -5.32 13.35
N ASN A 53 -7.15 -4.96 12.06
CA ASN A 53 -7.47 -3.60 11.63
C ASN A 53 -8.98 -3.33 11.76
N ARG A 54 -9.48 -3.25 12.99
CA ARG A 54 -10.91 -3.06 13.24
C ARG A 54 -11.31 -1.59 13.04
N PRO A 55 -12.43 -1.34 12.32
CA PRO A 55 -12.93 0.01 12.09
C PRO A 55 -13.30 0.80 13.34
N ASP A 56 -13.62 0.09 14.42
CA ASP A 56 -13.98 0.64 15.72
C ASP A 56 -12.78 0.80 16.69
N ASP A 57 -11.56 0.44 16.27
CA ASP A 57 -10.35 0.64 17.08
C ASP A 57 -9.90 2.11 17.07
N PRO A 58 -10.01 2.84 18.21
CA PRO A 58 -9.60 4.24 18.28
C PRO A 58 -8.09 4.45 18.07
N ALA A 59 -7.25 3.47 18.43
CA ALA A 59 -5.80 3.58 18.26
C ALA A 59 -5.43 3.47 16.79
N TYR A 60 -6.05 2.54 16.06
CA TYR A 60 -5.83 2.38 14.62
C TYR A 60 -6.37 3.59 13.84
N ARG A 61 -7.57 4.08 14.15
CA ARG A 61 -8.11 5.32 13.54
C ARG A 61 -7.19 6.53 13.80
N ARG A 62 -6.62 6.66 15.00
CA ARG A 62 -5.64 7.73 15.30
C ARG A 62 -4.36 7.59 14.48
N PHE A 63 -3.89 6.38 14.23
CA PHE A 63 -2.74 6.14 13.35
C PHE A 63 -3.06 6.61 11.93
N LEU A 64 -4.21 6.22 11.38
CA LEU A 64 -4.66 6.59 10.03
C LEU A 64 -4.98 8.09 9.90
N SER A 65 -5.35 8.78 10.99
CA SER A 65 -5.61 10.22 11.00
C SER A 65 -4.41 11.06 10.56
N ARG A 66 -3.20 10.53 10.65
CA ARG A 66 -1.98 11.20 10.14
C ARG A 66 -2.03 11.48 8.63
N LEU A 67 -2.69 10.60 7.88
CA LEU A 67 -2.96 10.79 6.45
C LEU A 67 -4.32 11.43 6.24
N PHE A 68 -5.35 10.91 6.90
CA PHE A 68 -6.74 11.28 6.70
C PHE A 68 -6.98 12.80 6.91
N GLU A 69 -6.55 13.36 8.03
CA GLU A 69 -6.81 14.77 8.37
C GLU A 69 -6.21 15.75 7.36
N PRO A 70 -4.90 15.70 7.02
CA PRO A 70 -4.33 16.64 6.07
C PRO A 70 -4.82 16.43 4.63
N LEU A 71 -5.23 15.21 4.27
CA LEU A 71 -5.78 14.93 2.94
C LEU A 71 -7.21 15.47 2.82
N THR A 72 -8.09 15.17 3.78
CA THR A 72 -9.48 15.64 3.79
C THR A 72 -9.57 17.17 3.71
N GLN A 73 -8.65 17.91 4.35
CA GLN A 73 -8.61 19.36 4.26
C GLN A 73 -8.30 19.90 2.85
N ARG A 74 -7.78 19.07 1.96
CA ARG A 74 -7.41 19.44 0.58
C ARG A 74 -8.39 18.93 -0.46
N LEU A 75 -9.27 18.02 -0.08
CA LEU A 75 -10.25 17.44 -0.98
C LEU A 75 -11.48 18.35 -1.10
N VAL A 76 -12.04 18.41 -2.29
CA VAL A 76 -13.35 19.01 -2.53
C VAL A 76 -14.42 18.00 -2.06
N PRO A 77 -15.50 18.45 -1.39
CA PRO A 77 -16.58 17.56 -0.95
C PRO A 77 -17.12 16.68 -2.09
N GLY A 78 -17.33 15.39 -1.80
CA GLY A 78 -17.86 14.41 -2.75
C GLY A 78 -16.85 13.86 -3.75
N THR A 79 -15.56 14.19 -3.65
CA THR A 79 -14.50 13.57 -4.46
C THR A 79 -14.40 12.06 -4.18
N ARG A 80 -14.10 11.29 -5.25
CA ARG A 80 -14.06 9.82 -5.24
C ARG A 80 -12.63 9.34 -5.03
N GLY A 81 -12.43 8.42 -4.08
CA GLY A 81 -11.14 7.85 -3.76
C GLY A 81 -11.00 6.37 -4.12
N LEU A 82 -9.75 5.94 -4.33
CA LEU A 82 -9.34 4.53 -4.35
C LEU A 82 -8.38 4.30 -3.18
N ASP A 83 -8.67 3.29 -2.35
CA ASP A 83 -7.73 2.79 -1.35
C ASP A 83 -7.04 1.54 -1.90
N PHE A 84 -5.79 1.71 -2.31
CA PHE A 84 -4.96 0.66 -2.89
C PHE A 84 -4.18 -0.06 -1.79
N GLY A 85 -4.38 -1.37 -1.67
CA GLY A 85 -3.83 -2.17 -0.58
C GLY A 85 -4.63 -1.98 0.72
N ALA A 86 -5.97 -1.99 0.62
CA ALA A 86 -6.87 -1.70 1.74
C ALA A 86 -6.80 -2.71 2.90
N GLY A 87 -6.23 -3.90 2.66
CA GLY A 87 -6.09 -4.96 3.67
C GLY A 87 -7.42 -5.58 4.10
N PRO A 88 -7.40 -6.41 5.18
CA PRO A 88 -8.59 -7.13 5.65
C PRO A 88 -9.62 -6.24 6.35
N GLY A 89 -9.26 -5.03 6.76
CA GLY A 89 -10.14 -4.08 7.45
C GLY A 89 -9.97 -2.68 6.90
N PRO A 90 -10.74 -2.27 5.86
CA PRO A 90 -10.54 -1.02 5.12
C PRO A 90 -11.00 0.21 5.94
N THR A 91 -10.44 0.39 7.12
CA THR A 91 -10.81 1.47 8.07
C THR A 91 -10.58 2.85 7.48
N LEU A 92 -9.51 3.04 6.69
CA LEU A 92 -9.23 4.34 6.05
C LEU A 92 -10.32 4.72 5.06
N SER A 93 -10.76 3.77 4.23
CA SER A 93 -11.89 3.98 3.30
C SER A 93 -13.16 4.37 4.05
N LEU A 94 -13.47 3.68 5.14
CA LEU A 94 -14.63 4.01 5.97
C LEU A 94 -14.54 5.42 6.55
N MET A 95 -13.36 5.87 6.99
CA MET A 95 -13.16 7.24 7.50
C MET A 95 -13.44 8.29 6.41
N PHE A 96 -13.03 8.04 5.15
CA PHE A 96 -13.33 8.93 4.03
C PHE A 96 -14.82 8.89 3.67
N GLU A 97 -15.48 7.72 3.70
CA GLU A 97 -16.93 7.61 3.46
C GLU A 97 -17.74 8.36 4.52
N GLU A 98 -17.36 8.25 5.79
CA GLU A 98 -17.93 9.02 6.90
C GLU A 98 -17.79 10.55 6.69
N ALA A 99 -16.72 10.97 6.00
CA ALA A 99 -16.46 12.36 5.64
C ALA A 99 -17.15 12.80 4.33
N GLY A 100 -17.91 11.91 3.67
CA GLY A 100 -18.66 12.20 2.45
C GLY A 100 -17.90 12.00 1.15
N HIS A 101 -16.81 11.24 1.16
CA HIS A 101 -16.03 10.86 -0.02
C HIS A 101 -16.32 9.40 -0.41
N PRO A 102 -17.00 9.12 -1.53
CA PRO A 102 -17.20 7.74 -1.99
C PRO A 102 -15.87 7.04 -2.24
N MET A 103 -15.71 5.84 -1.67
CA MET A 103 -14.48 5.07 -1.77
C MET A 103 -14.65 3.79 -2.57
N THR A 104 -13.61 3.43 -3.29
CA THR A 104 -13.41 2.11 -3.88
C THR A 104 -12.18 1.50 -3.21
N ILE A 105 -12.19 0.21 -2.95
CA ILE A 105 -11.05 -0.51 -2.38
C ILE A 105 -10.47 -1.49 -3.40
N TYR A 106 -9.16 -1.67 -3.32
CA TYR A 106 -8.46 -2.75 -4.00
C TYR A 106 -7.44 -3.37 -3.04
N ASP A 107 -7.40 -4.68 -3.01
CA ASP A 107 -6.37 -5.44 -2.30
C ASP A 107 -6.23 -6.82 -2.97
N PRO A 108 -5.02 -7.31 -3.29
CA PRO A 108 -4.83 -8.56 -4.00
C PRO A 108 -5.34 -9.79 -3.24
N TYR A 109 -5.48 -9.72 -1.91
CA TYR A 109 -5.91 -10.83 -1.07
C TYR A 109 -7.34 -10.69 -0.54
N TYR A 110 -7.84 -9.46 -0.36
CA TYR A 110 -9.11 -9.20 0.34
C TYR A 110 -10.17 -8.50 -0.53
N ALA A 111 -9.75 -7.84 -1.62
CA ALA A 111 -10.63 -7.13 -2.54
C ALA A 111 -10.03 -7.14 -3.97
N ALA A 112 -9.87 -8.34 -4.55
CA ALA A 112 -9.06 -8.60 -5.74
C ALA A 112 -9.73 -8.24 -7.08
N ASP A 113 -10.76 -7.39 -7.10
CA ASP A 113 -11.38 -6.94 -8.34
C ASP A 113 -10.48 -5.95 -9.09
N CYS A 114 -9.66 -6.46 -10.00
CA CYS A 114 -8.77 -5.64 -10.83
C CYS A 114 -9.53 -4.69 -11.79
N SER A 115 -10.83 -4.86 -12.00
CA SER A 115 -11.61 -3.96 -12.87
C SER A 115 -11.61 -2.52 -12.34
N VAL A 116 -11.51 -2.35 -11.02
CA VAL A 116 -11.42 -1.04 -10.38
C VAL A 116 -10.13 -0.28 -10.73
N LEU A 117 -9.07 -0.98 -11.15
CA LEU A 117 -7.79 -0.38 -11.57
C LEU A 117 -7.80 0.00 -13.07
N ALA A 118 -8.68 -0.58 -13.86
CA ALA A 118 -8.67 -0.50 -15.33
C ALA A 118 -9.84 0.33 -15.91
N ARG A 119 -10.36 1.30 -15.16
CA ARG A 119 -11.52 2.12 -15.57
C ARG A 119 -11.21 3.08 -16.71
N ARG A 120 -11.13 2.54 -17.93
CA ARG A 120 -10.85 3.32 -19.16
C ARG A 120 -12.01 4.23 -19.60
N ASN A 121 -13.26 3.93 -19.21
CA ASN A 121 -14.48 4.57 -19.70
C ASN A 121 -15.33 5.21 -18.59
N GLU A 122 -14.85 5.27 -17.36
CA GLU A 122 -15.52 5.91 -16.22
C GLU A 122 -14.69 7.07 -15.68
N PRO A 123 -15.29 7.99 -14.94
CA PRO A 123 -14.54 9.04 -14.26
C PRO A 123 -13.44 8.40 -13.38
N SER A 124 -12.21 8.85 -13.58
CA SER A 124 -11.06 8.45 -12.77
C SER A 124 -11.30 8.80 -11.31
N TYR A 125 -10.53 8.20 -10.41
CA TYR A 125 -10.49 8.62 -9.03
C TYR A 125 -9.87 10.01 -8.91
N ASP A 126 -10.40 10.84 -8.02
CA ASP A 126 -9.87 12.17 -7.74
C ASP A 126 -8.64 12.08 -6.84
N PHE A 127 -8.57 11.02 -6.01
CA PHE A 127 -7.39 10.73 -5.17
C PHE A 127 -7.21 9.22 -4.97
N ILE A 128 -5.98 8.84 -4.63
CA ILE A 128 -5.62 7.46 -4.29
C ILE A 128 -4.87 7.47 -2.97
N THR A 129 -5.23 6.55 -2.08
CA THR A 129 -4.46 6.25 -0.86
C THR A 129 -3.76 4.90 -1.01
N ALA A 130 -2.56 4.78 -0.44
CA ALA A 130 -1.77 3.55 -0.38
C ALA A 130 -0.95 3.58 0.91
N THR A 131 -1.59 3.25 2.03
CA THR A 131 -1.00 3.34 3.37
C THR A 131 -0.37 2.02 3.76
N GLU A 132 0.94 2.04 4.09
CA GLU A 132 1.72 0.83 4.43
C GLU A 132 1.68 -0.21 3.29
N VAL A 133 1.89 0.21 2.04
CA VAL A 133 1.79 -0.63 0.83
C VAL A 133 3.09 -0.67 0.04
N ALA A 134 3.72 0.48 -0.18
CA ALA A 134 4.86 0.60 -1.10
C ALA A 134 6.04 -0.30 -0.71
N GLU A 135 6.27 -0.49 0.58
CA GLU A 135 7.31 -1.35 1.15
C GLU A 135 7.06 -2.84 0.94
N HIS A 136 5.84 -3.24 0.60
CA HIS A 136 5.46 -4.62 0.32
C HIS A 136 5.44 -4.97 -1.18
N LEU A 137 5.64 -3.99 -2.07
CA LEU A 137 5.63 -4.23 -3.50
C LEU A 137 6.90 -4.96 -3.96
N ALA A 138 6.75 -6.12 -4.58
CA ALA A 138 7.88 -6.86 -5.16
C ALA A 138 8.48 -6.16 -6.39
N ALA A 139 7.69 -5.36 -7.10
CA ALA A 139 8.08 -4.63 -8.30
C ALA A 139 7.52 -3.20 -8.31
N PRO A 140 8.02 -2.30 -7.43
CA PRO A 140 7.46 -0.95 -7.25
C PRO A 140 7.67 -0.02 -8.47
N GLY A 141 8.46 -0.43 -9.47
CA GLY A 141 8.69 0.32 -10.71
C GLY A 141 7.79 -0.07 -11.88
N ARG A 142 6.78 -0.91 -11.65
CA ARG A 142 5.90 -1.42 -12.73
C ARG A 142 4.46 -1.03 -12.52
#